data_34a852fdaeab694ceaf5790768b8cbc6
#
_entry.id   34a852fdaeab694ceaf5790768b8cbc6
#
_cell.length_a   1.000
_cell.length_b   1.000
_cell.length_c   1.000
_cell.angle_alpha   90.00
_cell.angle_beta   90.00
_cell.angle_gamma   90.00
#
_symmetry.space_group_name_H-M   'P 1'
#
loop_
_entity.id
_entity.type
_entity.pdbx_description
1 polymer ?
#
loop_
_entity_poly.entity_id
_entity_poly.type
_entity_poly.pdbx_seq_one_letter_code
_entity_poly.pdbx_strand_id
1 'polypeptide(L)'
;QKYKIEKLPLVDDSGRLAGLITIKDIEKVIEFPNSAKDTHGRLIVAAAVGVTSDTFERAQALLDAGADAIVIDTAHGHSAGVIRKIKEIRDQFPDATLIAGNVATAEGTRALFDVGVDVVKVGIGPGSICTTRVVAGVGVPQITAIYDAASVAREYGKAIIADGGIKYSGDIVKA
;
A
#
# COMPACT_ATOMS: atom_id res chain seq x y z
N GLN A 1 5.09 9.41 -34.47
CA GLN A 1 6.19 10.27 -34.93
C GLN A 1 5.94 10.80 -36.36
N LYS A 2 5.53 9.97 -37.33
CA LYS A 2 5.33 10.35 -38.74
C LYS A 2 4.33 11.50 -38.91
N TYR A 3 3.26 11.54 -38.11
CA TYR A 3 2.18 12.52 -38.24
C TYR A 3 2.17 13.57 -37.11
N LYS A 4 3.15 13.55 -36.20
CA LYS A 4 3.24 14.48 -35.05
C LYS A 4 1.95 14.52 -34.21
N ILE A 5 1.24 13.40 -34.12
CA ILE A 5 0.03 13.26 -33.31
C ILE A 5 0.43 12.87 -31.87
N GLU A 6 0.03 13.66 -30.89
CA GLU A 6 0.32 13.43 -29.46
C GLU A 6 -0.78 12.66 -28.76
N LYS A 7 -2.02 12.73 -29.27
CA LYS A 7 -3.20 12.13 -28.68
C LYS A 7 -4.02 11.46 -29.78
N LEU A 8 -4.35 10.19 -29.60
CA LEU A 8 -5.12 9.39 -30.54
C LEU A 8 -6.39 8.89 -29.88
N PRO A 9 -7.57 9.45 -30.19
CA PRO A 9 -8.84 8.90 -29.73
C PRO A 9 -9.10 7.54 -30.39
N LEU A 10 -9.56 6.59 -29.60
CA LEU A 10 -10.06 5.31 -30.05
C LEU A 10 -11.57 5.37 -30.09
N VAL A 11 -12.16 4.85 -31.15
CA VAL A 11 -13.62 4.80 -31.33
C VAL A 11 -14.06 3.36 -31.54
N ASP A 12 -15.28 3.06 -31.11
CA ASP A 12 -15.94 1.80 -31.39
C ASP A 12 -16.47 1.75 -32.85
N ASP A 13 -17.06 0.63 -33.23
CA ASP A 13 -17.60 0.42 -34.59
C ASP A 13 -18.74 1.39 -34.93
N SER A 14 -19.35 2.03 -33.94
CA SER A 14 -20.38 3.06 -34.10
C SER A 14 -19.84 4.48 -34.10
N GLY A 15 -18.51 4.65 -34.03
CA GLY A 15 -17.83 5.94 -34.00
C GLY A 15 -17.87 6.67 -32.65
N ARG A 16 -18.27 6.02 -31.55
CA ARG A 16 -18.26 6.62 -30.21
C ARG A 16 -16.88 6.49 -29.59
N LEU A 17 -16.52 7.46 -28.76
CA LEU A 17 -15.25 7.45 -28.06
C LEU A 17 -15.19 6.26 -27.08
N ALA A 18 -14.25 5.35 -27.32
CA ALA A 18 -13.99 4.17 -26.49
C ALA A 18 -12.71 4.31 -25.65
N GLY A 19 -11.78 5.19 -26.04
CA GLY A 19 -10.55 5.40 -25.30
C GLY A 19 -9.67 6.50 -25.90
N LEU A 20 -8.54 6.72 -25.25
CA LEU A 20 -7.53 7.69 -25.68
C LEU A 20 -6.13 7.11 -25.44
N ILE A 21 -5.29 7.14 -26.44
CA ILE A 21 -3.85 6.83 -26.31
C ILE A 21 -3.06 8.12 -26.50
N THR A 22 -2.11 8.38 -25.61
CA THR A 22 -1.20 9.52 -25.73
C THR A 22 0.24 9.06 -25.91
N ILE A 23 1.10 9.95 -26.43
CA ILE A 23 2.55 9.70 -26.48
C ILE A 23 3.10 9.41 -25.09
N LYS A 24 2.62 10.13 -24.07
CA LYS A 24 3.05 9.93 -22.68
C LYS A 24 2.75 8.52 -22.16
N ASP A 25 1.64 7.90 -22.56
CA ASP A 25 1.32 6.54 -22.18
C ASP A 25 2.34 5.55 -22.76
N ILE A 26 2.74 5.77 -24.02
CA ILE A 26 3.75 4.95 -24.69
C ILE A 26 5.13 5.16 -24.06
N GLU A 27 5.53 6.40 -23.82
CA GLU A 27 6.81 6.75 -23.20
C GLU A 27 6.92 6.14 -21.78
N LYS A 28 5.86 6.19 -20.97
CA LYS A 28 5.85 5.60 -19.63
C LYS A 28 5.99 4.09 -19.64
N VAL A 29 5.50 3.38 -20.64
CA VAL A 29 5.71 1.93 -20.76
C VAL A 29 7.19 1.62 -21.01
N ILE A 30 7.87 2.46 -21.79
CA ILE A 30 9.30 2.33 -22.09
C ILE A 30 10.15 2.73 -20.87
N GLU A 31 9.79 3.81 -20.20
CA GLU A 31 10.50 4.35 -19.04
C GLU A 31 10.31 3.47 -17.79
N PHE A 32 9.10 2.92 -17.59
CA PHE A 32 8.74 2.11 -16.44
C PHE A 32 8.23 0.72 -16.83
N PRO A 33 9.07 -0.14 -17.45
CA PRO A 33 8.64 -1.45 -17.95
C PRO A 33 8.16 -2.40 -16.85
N ASN A 34 8.65 -2.23 -15.62
CA ASN A 34 8.35 -3.09 -14.47
C ASN A 34 7.25 -2.52 -13.55
N SER A 35 6.49 -1.50 -13.99
CA SER A 35 5.38 -0.99 -13.20
C SER A 35 4.32 -2.08 -12.97
N ALA A 36 3.82 -2.17 -11.73
CA ALA A 36 2.76 -3.11 -11.37
C ALA A 36 1.46 -2.75 -12.08
N LYS A 37 0.97 -3.65 -12.92
CA LYS A 37 -0.24 -3.46 -13.74
C LYS A 37 -1.16 -4.66 -13.64
N ASP A 38 -2.45 -4.40 -13.77
CA ASP A 38 -3.47 -5.44 -13.91
C ASP A 38 -3.48 -6.07 -15.33
N THR A 39 -4.37 -7.03 -15.54
CA THR A 39 -4.55 -7.71 -16.83
C THR A 39 -5.01 -6.78 -17.96
N HIS A 40 -5.52 -5.60 -17.64
CA HIS A 40 -5.96 -4.56 -18.58
C HIS A 40 -4.88 -3.49 -18.83
N GLY A 41 -3.70 -3.65 -18.22
CA GLY A 41 -2.59 -2.69 -18.34
C GLY A 41 -2.74 -1.44 -17.47
N ARG A 42 -3.69 -1.39 -16.52
CA ARG A 42 -3.87 -0.29 -15.57
C ARG A 42 -2.94 -0.49 -14.37
N LEU A 43 -2.44 0.60 -13.80
CA LEU A 43 -1.64 0.52 -12.58
C LEU A 43 -2.46 -0.08 -11.44
N ILE A 44 -1.84 -1.00 -10.69
CA ILE A 44 -2.38 -1.49 -9.43
C ILE A 44 -2.23 -0.39 -8.39
N VAL A 45 -3.33 -0.07 -7.71
CA VAL A 45 -3.39 1.05 -6.76
C VAL A 45 -3.95 0.61 -5.41
N ALA A 46 -3.36 1.15 -4.35
CA ALA A 46 -3.86 0.99 -3.00
C ALA A 46 -4.33 2.35 -2.46
N ALA A 47 -5.43 2.36 -1.71
CA ALA A 47 -6.02 3.56 -1.16
C ALA A 47 -6.10 3.50 0.37
N ALA A 48 -5.73 4.60 1.04
CA ALA A 48 -5.64 4.65 2.49
C ALA A 48 -6.94 5.07 3.15
N VAL A 49 -7.25 4.43 4.28
CA VAL A 49 -8.31 4.80 5.22
C VAL A 49 -7.74 4.90 6.64
N GLY A 50 -8.32 5.76 7.45
CA GLY A 50 -8.05 5.82 8.88
C GLY A 50 -9.01 4.93 9.69
N VAL A 51 -8.95 5.04 11.01
CA VAL A 51 -9.84 4.34 11.95
C VAL A 51 -10.87 5.33 12.53
N THR A 52 -11.62 5.97 11.65
CA THR A 52 -12.62 7.00 11.93
C THR A 52 -14.05 6.44 11.80
N SER A 53 -15.06 7.26 12.04
CA SER A 53 -16.47 6.84 11.93
C SER A 53 -16.88 6.50 10.50
N ASP A 54 -16.25 7.13 9.50
CA ASP A 54 -16.52 6.97 8.06
C ASP A 54 -15.67 5.89 7.38
N THR A 55 -14.86 5.14 8.13
CA THR A 55 -13.93 4.13 7.59
C THR A 55 -14.59 3.15 6.63
N PHE A 56 -15.74 2.60 6.99
CA PHE A 56 -16.43 1.59 6.17
C PHE A 56 -17.00 2.18 4.88
N GLU A 57 -17.63 3.34 4.97
CA GLU A 57 -18.17 4.04 3.81
C GLU A 57 -17.06 4.40 2.81
N ARG A 58 -15.93 4.92 3.32
CA ARG A 58 -14.76 5.21 2.50
C ARG A 58 -14.15 3.97 1.88
N ALA A 59 -13.98 2.90 2.65
CA ALA A 59 -13.43 1.64 2.13
C ALA A 59 -14.31 1.08 1.00
N GLN A 60 -15.63 1.07 1.18
CA GLN A 60 -16.57 0.64 0.14
C GLN A 60 -16.45 1.50 -1.11
N ALA A 61 -16.51 2.83 -0.96
CA ALA A 61 -16.43 3.75 -2.10
C ALA A 61 -15.09 3.62 -2.86
N LEU A 62 -13.98 3.35 -2.17
CA LEU A 62 -12.67 3.14 -2.79
C LEU A 62 -12.61 1.81 -3.56
N LEU A 63 -13.17 0.74 -3.00
CA LEU A 63 -13.27 -0.55 -3.69
C LEU A 63 -14.18 -0.45 -4.91
N ASP A 64 -15.33 0.22 -4.79
CA ASP A 64 -16.27 0.45 -5.91
C ASP A 64 -15.63 1.32 -7.01
N ALA A 65 -14.72 2.24 -6.64
CA ALA A 65 -13.94 3.03 -7.59
C ALA A 65 -12.80 2.25 -8.24
N GLY A 66 -12.56 1.00 -7.83
CA GLY A 66 -11.55 0.11 -8.41
C GLY A 66 -10.18 0.16 -7.74
N ALA A 67 -10.10 0.52 -6.46
CA ALA A 67 -8.87 0.32 -5.70
C ALA A 67 -8.59 -1.17 -5.52
N ASP A 68 -7.34 -1.60 -5.75
CA ASP A 68 -6.93 -3.00 -5.68
C ASP A 68 -6.63 -3.44 -4.24
N ALA A 69 -6.32 -2.50 -3.34
CA ALA A 69 -6.09 -2.76 -1.94
C ALA A 69 -6.53 -1.57 -1.06
N ILE A 70 -6.91 -1.89 0.17
CA ILE A 70 -7.18 -0.89 1.23
C ILE A 70 -6.02 -0.88 2.21
N VAL A 71 -5.50 0.30 2.50
CA VAL A 71 -4.44 0.52 3.48
C VAL A 71 -5.02 1.15 4.74
N ILE A 72 -5.02 0.42 5.84
CA ILE A 72 -5.36 0.96 7.16
C ILE A 72 -4.08 1.60 7.73
N ASP A 73 -3.96 2.91 7.53
CA ASP A 73 -2.77 3.69 7.86
C ASP A 73 -2.93 4.43 9.18
N THR A 74 -2.14 4.04 10.17
CA THR A 74 -2.20 4.58 11.53
C THR A 74 -0.83 4.85 12.11
N ALA A 75 -0.76 5.80 13.06
CA ALA A 75 0.48 6.11 13.76
C ALA A 75 0.94 4.95 14.68
N HIS A 76 0.02 4.10 15.12
CA HIS A 76 0.30 2.95 15.99
C HIS A 76 -0.67 1.80 15.69
N GLY A 77 -0.25 0.92 14.77
CA GLY A 77 -1.07 -0.21 14.30
C GLY A 77 -1.36 -1.24 15.38
N HIS A 78 -0.46 -1.42 16.35
CA HIS A 78 -0.62 -2.37 17.47
C HIS A 78 -1.40 -1.76 18.63
N SER A 79 -2.47 -1.02 18.36
CA SER A 79 -3.41 -0.57 19.41
C SER A 79 -4.71 -1.36 19.36
N ALA A 80 -5.33 -1.60 20.52
CA ALA A 80 -6.55 -2.40 20.61
C ALA A 80 -7.70 -1.86 19.73
N GLY A 81 -7.81 -0.53 19.62
CA GLY A 81 -8.82 0.13 18.77
C GLY A 81 -8.59 -0.13 17.28
N VAL A 82 -7.34 -0.05 16.84
CA VAL A 82 -6.95 -0.33 15.44
C VAL A 82 -7.17 -1.79 15.10
N ILE A 83 -6.68 -2.71 15.92
CA ILE A 83 -6.83 -4.18 15.72
C ILE A 83 -8.31 -4.55 15.60
N ARG A 84 -9.16 -4.04 16.50
CA ARG A 84 -10.61 -4.27 16.44
C ARG A 84 -11.20 -3.73 15.13
N LYS A 85 -10.84 -2.51 14.73
CA LYS A 85 -11.34 -1.90 13.49
C LYS A 85 -10.91 -2.67 12.25
N ILE A 86 -9.66 -3.16 12.21
CA ILE A 86 -9.16 -4.01 11.12
C ILE A 86 -9.98 -5.30 11.03
N LYS A 87 -10.26 -5.95 12.17
CA LYS A 87 -11.09 -7.15 12.19
C LYS A 87 -12.50 -6.87 11.63
N GLU A 88 -13.12 -5.77 12.04
CA GLU A 88 -14.43 -5.35 11.51
C GLU A 88 -14.39 -5.10 10.00
N ILE A 89 -13.31 -4.47 9.49
CA ILE A 89 -13.10 -4.25 8.05
C ILE A 89 -12.96 -5.60 7.32
N ARG A 90 -12.17 -6.53 7.85
CA ARG A 90 -12.02 -7.87 7.26
C ARG A 90 -13.35 -8.62 7.23
N ASP A 91 -14.13 -8.55 8.31
CA ASP A 91 -15.44 -9.21 8.38
C ASP A 91 -16.42 -8.63 7.34
N GLN A 92 -16.34 -7.32 7.06
CA GLN A 92 -17.20 -6.65 6.07
C GLN A 92 -16.71 -6.83 4.62
N PHE A 93 -15.40 -6.88 4.40
CA PHE A 93 -14.76 -6.98 3.09
C PHE A 93 -13.82 -8.20 3.05
N PRO A 94 -14.37 -9.44 3.05
CA PRO A 94 -13.57 -10.66 3.18
C PRO A 94 -12.58 -10.87 2.02
N ASP A 95 -12.91 -10.40 0.83
CA ASP A 95 -12.11 -10.57 -0.39
C ASP A 95 -11.16 -9.40 -0.67
N ALA A 96 -11.24 -8.31 0.10
CA ALA A 96 -10.37 -7.16 -0.11
C ALA A 96 -8.94 -7.45 0.32
N THR A 97 -7.95 -7.01 -0.46
CA THR A 97 -6.55 -7.00 -0.02
C THR A 97 -6.38 -5.91 1.02
N LEU A 98 -6.00 -6.30 2.26
CA LEU A 98 -5.78 -5.38 3.37
C LEU A 98 -4.30 -5.22 3.69
N ILE A 99 -3.83 -4.00 3.65
CA ILE A 99 -2.51 -3.58 4.14
C ILE A 99 -2.74 -2.79 5.42
N ALA A 100 -2.02 -3.08 6.49
CA ALA A 100 -2.19 -2.32 7.73
C ALA A 100 -0.87 -2.01 8.42
N GLY A 101 -0.82 -0.93 9.15
CA GLY A 101 0.32 -0.47 9.92
C GLY A 101 0.10 0.94 10.53
N ASN A 102 1.17 1.55 11.07
CA ASN A 102 2.50 0.95 11.08
C ASN A 102 2.75 0.23 12.41
N VAL A 103 3.59 -0.77 12.34
CA VAL A 103 4.13 -1.48 13.51
C VAL A 103 5.66 -1.54 13.41
N ALA A 104 6.33 -1.93 14.50
CA ALA A 104 7.78 -2.03 14.54
C ALA A 104 8.29 -3.22 15.34
N THR A 105 7.42 -4.16 15.71
CA THR A 105 7.77 -5.34 16.53
C THR A 105 7.15 -6.61 15.97
N ALA A 106 7.72 -7.76 16.35
CA ALA A 106 7.19 -9.07 16.00
C ALA A 106 5.75 -9.25 16.52
N GLU A 107 5.49 -8.85 17.76
CA GLU A 107 4.18 -8.97 18.39
C GLU A 107 3.12 -8.16 17.65
N GLY A 108 3.45 -6.90 17.28
CA GLY A 108 2.55 -6.05 16.50
C GLY A 108 2.25 -6.63 15.12
N THR A 109 3.27 -7.18 14.47
CA THR A 109 3.12 -7.86 13.17
C THR A 109 2.20 -9.07 13.28
N ARG A 110 2.42 -9.93 14.28
CA ARG A 110 1.58 -11.09 14.56
C ARG A 110 0.14 -10.70 14.81
N ALA A 111 -0.09 -9.72 15.69
CA ALA A 111 -1.43 -9.25 16.02
C ALA A 111 -2.22 -8.75 14.81
N LEU A 112 -1.56 -8.12 13.82
CA LEU A 112 -2.20 -7.68 12.58
C LEU A 112 -2.51 -8.86 11.64
N PHE A 113 -1.60 -9.82 11.51
CA PHE A 113 -1.87 -11.02 10.70
C PHE A 113 -2.99 -11.89 11.30
N ASP A 114 -3.06 -12.01 12.62
CA ASP A 114 -4.10 -12.78 13.31
C ASP A 114 -5.52 -12.24 13.05
N VAL A 115 -5.67 -10.94 12.81
CA VAL A 115 -6.97 -10.34 12.46
C VAL A 115 -7.22 -10.25 10.96
N GLY A 116 -6.39 -10.92 10.14
CA GLY A 116 -6.65 -11.11 8.72
C GLY A 116 -6.02 -10.07 7.79
N VAL A 117 -5.01 -9.32 8.24
CA VAL A 117 -4.22 -8.44 7.35
C VAL A 117 -3.41 -9.29 6.36
N ASP A 118 -3.32 -8.88 5.11
CA ASP A 118 -2.57 -9.58 4.08
C ASP A 118 -1.12 -9.11 4.02
N VAL A 119 -0.88 -7.83 4.23
CA VAL A 119 0.46 -7.22 4.22
C VAL A 119 0.59 -6.23 5.38
N VAL A 120 1.66 -6.34 6.15
CA VAL A 120 1.92 -5.43 7.27
C VAL A 120 2.93 -4.35 6.89
N LYS A 121 2.60 -3.09 7.16
CA LYS A 121 3.47 -1.93 6.93
C LYS A 121 4.29 -1.63 8.19
N VAL A 122 5.62 -1.62 8.04
CA VAL A 122 6.61 -1.62 9.13
C VAL A 122 7.41 -0.33 9.14
N GLY A 123 7.41 0.34 10.28
CA GLY A 123 8.21 1.54 10.51
C GLY A 123 7.56 2.51 11.48
N ILE A 124 8.17 2.72 12.64
CA ILE A 124 7.79 3.73 13.61
C ILE A 124 8.93 4.72 13.77
N GLY A 125 8.74 5.91 13.23
CA GLY A 125 9.68 7.02 13.31
C GLY A 125 10.86 7.04 12.33
N PRO A 126 11.01 6.15 11.31
CA PRO A 126 12.20 6.16 10.45
C PRO A 126 12.12 7.19 9.31
N GLY A 127 10.96 7.78 9.04
CA GLY A 127 10.77 8.72 7.94
C GLY A 127 11.69 9.94 8.05
N SER A 128 12.16 10.45 6.91
CA SER A 128 13.13 11.56 6.87
C SER A 128 12.58 12.87 7.43
N ILE A 129 11.25 13.05 7.41
CA ILE A 129 10.56 14.22 7.97
C ILE A 129 9.84 13.89 9.29
N CYS A 130 9.96 12.65 9.78
CA CYS A 130 9.25 12.21 10.98
C CYS A 130 9.93 12.77 12.24
N THR A 131 9.13 13.41 13.09
CA THR A 131 9.58 13.99 14.36
C THR A 131 9.33 13.10 15.57
N THR A 132 8.68 11.94 15.40
CA THR A 132 8.29 11.04 16.50
C THR A 132 9.47 10.63 17.37
N ARG A 133 10.60 10.26 16.78
CA ARG A 133 11.82 9.89 17.53
C ARG A 133 12.44 11.07 18.25
N VAL A 134 12.42 12.25 17.62
CA VAL A 134 13.06 13.45 18.15
C VAL A 134 12.24 14.09 19.26
N VAL A 135 10.92 14.19 19.08
CA VAL A 135 10.02 14.88 20.01
C VAL A 135 9.48 13.93 21.08
N ALA A 136 9.02 12.76 20.69
CA ALA A 136 8.38 11.81 21.61
C ALA A 136 9.34 10.72 22.12
N GLY A 137 10.52 10.56 21.54
CA GLY A 137 11.46 9.51 21.88
C GLY A 137 11.00 8.09 21.53
N VAL A 138 9.99 7.98 20.66
CA VAL A 138 9.36 6.71 20.28
C VAL A 138 9.85 6.27 18.90
N GLY A 139 10.19 5.00 18.77
CA GLY A 139 10.61 4.40 17.50
C GLY A 139 11.52 3.20 17.70
N VAL A 140 11.67 2.43 16.63
CA VAL A 140 12.59 1.28 16.55
C VAL A 140 13.51 1.49 15.36
N PRO A 141 14.81 1.15 15.45
CA PRO A 141 15.69 1.18 14.29
C PRO A 141 15.11 0.35 13.15
N GLN A 142 15.09 0.90 11.93
CA GLN A 142 14.27 0.32 10.85
C GLN A 142 14.70 -1.10 10.46
N ILE A 143 15.99 -1.40 10.42
CA ILE A 143 16.47 -2.75 10.10
C ILE A 143 16.06 -3.76 11.17
N THR A 144 16.07 -3.38 12.46
CA THR A 144 15.56 -4.22 13.55
C THR A 144 14.06 -4.50 13.36
N ALA A 145 13.28 -3.45 13.13
CA ALA A 145 11.83 -3.58 12.91
C ALA A 145 11.50 -4.47 11.70
N ILE A 146 12.24 -4.31 10.60
CA ILE A 146 12.09 -5.14 9.40
C ILE A 146 12.43 -6.60 9.70
N TYR A 147 13.55 -6.87 10.38
CA TYR A 147 13.98 -8.22 10.71
C TYR A 147 12.93 -8.95 11.56
N ASP A 148 12.45 -8.30 12.62
CA ASP A 148 11.45 -8.85 13.52
C ASP A 148 10.13 -9.13 12.79
N ALA A 149 9.64 -8.15 12.03
CA ALA A 149 8.41 -8.29 11.27
C ALA A 149 8.50 -9.33 10.14
N ALA A 150 9.63 -9.36 9.41
CA ALA A 150 9.85 -10.33 8.33
C ALA A 150 9.95 -11.77 8.88
N SER A 151 10.49 -11.95 10.07
CA SER A 151 10.54 -13.26 10.72
C SER A 151 9.13 -13.80 10.97
N VAL A 152 8.22 -12.97 11.48
CA VAL A 152 6.81 -13.33 11.67
C VAL A 152 6.10 -13.54 10.32
N ALA A 153 6.33 -12.66 9.34
CA ALA A 153 5.69 -12.76 8.04
C ALA A 153 5.99 -14.11 7.35
N ARG A 154 7.21 -14.63 7.50
CA ARG A 154 7.59 -15.95 6.99
C ARG A 154 6.77 -17.09 7.62
N GLU A 155 6.47 -17.01 8.93
CA GLU A 155 5.63 -18.01 9.62
C GLU A 155 4.21 -18.05 9.03
N TYR A 156 3.68 -16.88 8.61
CA TYR A 156 2.35 -16.74 8.02
C TYR A 156 2.34 -16.90 6.49
N GLY A 157 3.48 -17.05 5.84
CA GLY A 157 3.58 -17.06 4.38
C GLY A 157 3.11 -15.74 3.74
N LYS A 158 3.28 -14.61 4.44
CA LYS A 158 2.81 -13.28 4.06
C LYS A 158 3.99 -12.32 3.84
N ALA A 159 3.70 -11.11 3.38
CA ALA A 159 4.69 -10.08 3.08
C ALA A 159 4.60 -8.90 4.06
N ILE A 160 5.67 -8.11 4.09
CA ILE A 160 5.72 -6.80 4.76
C ILE A 160 6.13 -5.71 3.78
N ILE A 161 5.83 -4.47 4.14
CA ILE A 161 6.31 -3.25 3.47
C ILE A 161 7.22 -2.52 4.45
N ALA A 162 8.49 -2.36 4.09
CA ALA A 162 9.42 -1.51 4.84
C ALA A 162 9.15 -0.04 4.49
N ASP A 163 8.63 0.72 5.46
CA ASP A 163 8.17 2.08 5.27
C ASP A 163 9.07 3.08 6.00
N GLY A 164 9.78 3.89 5.22
CA GLY A 164 10.66 4.95 5.71
C GLY A 164 12.08 4.51 6.06
N GLY A 165 12.99 5.49 6.10
CA GLY A 165 14.38 5.31 6.51
C GLY A 165 15.31 4.72 5.45
N ILE A 166 14.81 4.26 4.32
CA ILE A 166 15.60 3.70 3.21
C ILE A 166 15.92 4.83 2.23
N LYS A 167 17.20 5.18 2.12
CA LYS A 167 17.67 6.30 1.29
C LYS A 167 18.60 5.88 0.16
N TYR A 168 19.34 4.81 0.35
CA TYR A 168 20.39 4.37 -0.57
C TYR A 168 20.19 2.90 -0.96
N SER A 169 20.78 2.50 -2.09
CA SER A 169 20.75 1.11 -2.54
C SER A 169 21.28 0.11 -1.50
N GLY A 170 22.30 0.50 -0.74
CA GLY A 170 22.84 -0.30 0.36
C GLY A 170 21.84 -0.53 1.51
N ASP A 171 20.90 0.39 1.71
CA ASP A 171 19.84 0.23 2.71
C ASP A 171 18.82 -0.82 2.23
N ILE A 172 18.49 -0.81 0.93
CA ILE A 172 17.61 -1.81 0.32
C ILE A 172 18.18 -3.22 0.48
N VAL A 173 19.49 -3.37 0.23
CA VAL A 173 20.17 -4.68 0.35
C VAL A 173 20.16 -5.20 1.79
N LYS A 174 20.21 -4.32 2.79
CA LYS A 174 20.13 -4.70 4.21
C LYS A 174 18.70 -5.04 4.65
N ALA A 175 17.72 -4.33 4.10
CA ALA A 175 16.30 -4.54 4.38
C ALA A 175 15.77 -5.82 3.69
#